data_d0313c13cfbe4ad737cacd7c02d245a6
#
_entry.id   d0313c13cfbe4ad737cacd7c02d245a6
#
_cell.length_a   1.000
_cell.length_b   1.000
_cell.length_c   1.000
_cell.angle_alpha   90.00
_cell.angle_beta   90.00
_cell.angle_gamma   90.00
#
_symmetry.space_group_name_H-M   'P 1'
#
loop_
_entity.id
_entity.type
_entity.pdbx_description
1 polymer ?
#
loop_
_entity_poly.entity_id
_entity_poly.type
_entity_poly.pdbx_seq_one_letter_code
_entity_poly.pdbx_strand_id
1 'polypeptide(L)'
;MLRILVVEDSASMRSFVRNALESDSRSSAGVDVVEASSGFEALRLLPRGPYDLVITDINMPDINGLELISFIRKSESHKATPVLIISTQSSERDRARGLSLGANGYLIKPFSPEVLQTEVWRLLPNGTAQAKPHG
;
A
#
# COMPACT_ATOMS: atom_id res chain seq x y z
N MET A 1 -12.03 7.91 -9.10
CA MET A 1 -11.51 6.53 -8.99
C MET A 1 -10.23 6.52 -8.18
N LEU A 2 -10.12 5.58 -7.25
CA LEU A 2 -8.92 5.43 -6.45
C LEU A 2 -7.83 4.75 -7.26
N ARG A 3 -6.58 5.20 -7.07
CA ARG A 3 -5.43 4.57 -7.68
C ARG A 3 -4.49 4.05 -6.62
N ILE A 4 -4.22 2.75 -6.64
CA ILE A 4 -3.41 2.10 -5.62
C ILE A 4 -2.28 1.33 -6.30
N LEU A 5 -1.05 1.60 -5.88
CA LEU A 5 0.12 0.87 -6.37
C LEU A 5 0.41 -0.27 -5.40
N VAL A 6 0.46 -1.50 -5.93
CA VAL A 6 0.74 -2.69 -5.14
C VAL A 6 2.10 -3.24 -5.56
N VAL A 7 3.04 -3.26 -4.64
CA VAL A 7 4.42 -3.71 -4.89
C VAL A 7 4.64 -5.02 -4.13
N GLU A 8 4.73 -6.11 -4.86
CA GLU A 8 4.82 -7.44 -4.27
C GLU A 8 5.39 -8.41 -5.29
N ASP A 9 6.46 -9.11 -4.96
CA ASP A 9 7.10 -10.01 -5.90
C ASP A 9 6.34 -11.33 -6.10
N SER A 10 5.47 -11.70 -5.15
CA SER A 10 4.65 -12.90 -5.29
C SER A 10 3.42 -12.62 -6.14
N ALA A 11 3.30 -13.29 -7.27
CA ALA A 11 2.16 -13.10 -8.15
C ALA A 11 0.84 -13.47 -7.48
N SER A 12 0.85 -14.54 -6.66
CA SER A 12 -0.37 -14.95 -5.98
C SER A 12 -0.80 -13.92 -4.92
N MET A 13 0.16 -13.33 -4.23
CA MET A 13 -0.16 -12.29 -3.25
C MET A 13 -0.66 -11.03 -3.94
N ARG A 14 -0.06 -10.65 -5.08
CA ARG A 14 -0.57 -9.50 -5.84
C ARG A 14 -2.01 -9.71 -6.26
N SER A 15 -2.33 -10.93 -6.74
CA SER A 15 -3.71 -11.25 -7.13
C SER A 15 -4.66 -11.19 -5.94
N PHE A 16 -4.21 -11.70 -4.80
CA PHE A 16 -5.02 -11.67 -3.58
C PHE A 16 -5.35 -10.22 -3.19
N VAL A 17 -4.33 -9.36 -3.19
CA VAL A 17 -4.52 -7.96 -2.82
C VAL A 17 -5.42 -7.26 -3.84
N ARG A 18 -5.19 -7.47 -5.13
CA ARG A 18 -6.02 -6.86 -6.16
C ARG A 18 -7.48 -7.28 -6.00
N ASN A 19 -7.72 -8.57 -5.82
CA ASN A 19 -9.09 -9.07 -5.68
C ASN A 19 -9.77 -8.48 -4.45
N ALA A 20 -9.06 -8.38 -3.35
CA ALA A 20 -9.61 -7.79 -2.13
C ALA A 20 -9.98 -6.32 -2.34
N LEU A 21 -9.14 -5.58 -3.04
CA LEU A 21 -9.42 -4.17 -3.29
C LEU A 21 -10.57 -3.98 -4.26
N GLU A 22 -10.62 -4.79 -5.32
CA GLU A 22 -11.64 -4.64 -6.34
C GLU A 22 -13.01 -5.10 -5.87
N SER A 23 -13.06 -6.02 -4.92
CA SER A 23 -14.34 -6.52 -4.43
C SER A 23 -14.92 -5.70 -3.28
N ASP A 24 -14.21 -4.69 -2.81
CA ASP A 24 -14.67 -3.88 -1.68
C ASP A 24 -15.78 -2.95 -2.15
N SER A 25 -16.97 -3.13 -1.56
CA SER A 25 -18.13 -2.34 -1.95
C SER A 25 -17.97 -0.85 -1.63
N ARG A 26 -17.05 -0.51 -0.74
CA ARG A 26 -16.79 0.90 -0.43
C ARG A 26 -16.12 1.64 -1.59
N SER A 27 -15.55 0.91 -2.54
CA SER A 27 -14.94 1.53 -3.72
C SER A 27 -15.94 1.61 -4.86
N SER A 28 -17.11 2.19 -4.59
CA SER A 28 -18.19 2.23 -5.58
C SER A 28 -17.80 2.99 -6.86
N ALA A 29 -16.90 3.95 -6.75
CA ALA A 29 -16.40 4.68 -7.92
C ALA A 29 -15.31 3.90 -8.66
N GLY A 30 -14.95 2.72 -8.16
CA GLY A 30 -13.93 1.89 -8.77
C GLY A 30 -12.55 2.11 -8.17
N VAL A 31 -11.68 1.16 -8.42
CA VAL A 31 -10.30 1.24 -8.00
C VAL A 31 -9.41 0.81 -9.16
N ASP A 32 -8.36 1.58 -9.39
CA ASP A 32 -7.36 1.27 -10.41
C ASP A 32 -6.15 0.72 -9.68
N VAL A 33 -5.93 -0.59 -9.77
CA VAL A 33 -4.82 -1.25 -9.10
C VAL A 33 -3.68 -1.38 -10.09
N VAL A 34 -2.56 -0.73 -9.78
CA VAL A 34 -1.35 -0.81 -10.59
C VAL A 34 -0.39 -1.74 -9.87
N GLU A 35 0.12 -2.74 -10.56
CA GLU A 35 0.96 -3.77 -9.93
C GLU A 35 2.41 -3.61 -10.32
N ALA A 36 3.30 -3.75 -9.33
CA ALA A 36 4.74 -3.81 -9.53
C ALA A 36 5.24 -5.10 -8.90
N SER A 37 6.06 -5.85 -9.63
CA SER A 37 6.59 -7.10 -9.12
C SER A 37 7.95 -6.94 -8.44
N SER A 38 8.48 -5.74 -8.39
CA SER A 38 9.77 -5.47 -7.76
C SER A 38 9.86 -4.00 -7.36
N GLY A 39 10.85 -3.69 -6.55
CA GLY A 39 11.10 -2.30 -6.16
C GLY A 39 11.50 -1.43 -7.33
N PHE A 40 12.32 -1.95 -8.25
CA PHE A 40 12.68 -1.19 -9.45
C PHE A 40 11.46 -0.89 -10.31
N GLU A 41 10.57 -1.86 -10.46
CA GLU A 41 9.36 -1.62 -11.23
C GLU A 41 8.50 -0.55 -10.58
N ALA A 42 8.43 -0.58 -9.25
CA ALA A 42 7.69 0.45 -8.51
C ALA A 42 8.26 1.83 -8.77
N LEU A 43 9.60 1.95 -8.78
CA LEU A 43 10.24 3.24 -9.05
C LEU A 43 9.91 3.74 -10.45
N ARG A 44 9.79 2.83 -11.41
CA ARG A 44 9.42 3.21 -12.78
C ARG A 44 7.96 3.64 -12.87
N LEU A 45 7.11 3.10 -12.02
CA LEU A 45 5.68 3.38 -12.06
C LEU A 45 5.28 4.59 -11.22
N LEU A 46 6.09 4.97 -10.23
CA LEU A 46 5.76 6.12 -9.39
C LEU A 46 5.50 7.41 -10.17
N PRO A 47 6.31 7.74 -11.21
CA PRO A 47 6.04 8.97 -11.96
C PRO A 47 4.71 8.98 -12.70
N ARG A 48 4.08 7.82 -12.84
CA ARG A 48 2.77 7.73 -13.50
C ARG A 48 1.61 8.01 -12.56
N GLY A 49 1.93 8.37 -11.30
CA GLY A 49 0.92 8.75 -10.35
C GLY A 49 0.24 10.06 -10.72
N PRO A 50 -0.50 10.63 -9.80
CA PRO A 50 -0.47 10.32 -8.35
C PRO A 50 -1.17 9.01 -8.00
N TYR A 51 -0.84 8.53 -6.80
CA TYR A 51 -1.49 7.36 -6.21
C TYR A 51 -2.11 7.76 -4.89
N ASP A 52 -3.25 7.15 -4.58
CA ASP A 52 -3.92 7.39 -3.31
C ASP A 52 -3.32 6.58 -2.18
N LEU A 53 -2.66 5.48 -2.52
CA LEU A 53 -2.05 4.58 -1.54
C LEU A 53 -0.99 3.73 -2.24
N VAL A 54 0.08 3.41 -1.52
CA VAL A 54 1.06 2.42 -1.95
C VAL A 54 1.04 1.27 -0.94
N ILE A 55 0.87 0.05 -1.42
CA ILE A 55 0.98 -1.16 -0.59
C ILE A 55 2.26 -1.86 -1.02
N THR A 56 3.14 -2.14 -0.09
CA THR A 56 4.42 -2.77 -0.44
C THR A 56 4.83 -3.84 0.56
N ASP A 57 5.40 -4.92 0.04
CA ASP A 57 6.11 -5.89 0.85
C ASP A 57 7.48 -5.29 1.24
N ILE A 58 8.10 -5.83 2.27
CA ILE A 58 9.44 -5.44 2.65
C ILE A 58 10.48 -6.24 1.88
N ASN A 59 10.33 -7.57 1.83
CA ASN A 59 11.35 -8.45 1.25
C ASN A 59 11.17 -8.61 -0.24
N MET A 60 12.01 -7.90 -0.99
CA MET A 60 12.04 -8.01 -2.44
C MET A 60 13.50 -8.10 -2.88
N PRO A 61 13.77 -8.80 -4.00
CA PRO A 61 15.15 -9.13 -4.34
C PRO A 61 16.04 -7.94 -4.74
N ASP A 62 15.47 -6.87 -5.24
CA ASP A 62 16.25 -5.73 -5.72
C ASP A 62 16.29 -4.59 -4.71
N ILE A 63 15.20 -3.86 -4.58
CA ILE A 63 15.06 -2.79 -3.59
C ILE A 63 14.01 -3.25 -2.60
N ASN A 64 14.34 -3.26 -1.31
CA ASN A 64 13.35 -3.70 -0.33
C ASN A 64 12.34 -2.58 -0.05
N GLY A 65 11.24 -2.96 0.60
CA GLY A 65 10.15 -2.02 0.86
C GLY A 65 10.54 -0.83 1.72
N LEU A 66 11.51 -1.02 2.62
CA LEU A 66 11.95 0.09 3.48
C LEU A 66 12.70 1.14 2.67
N GLU A 67 13.51 0.70 1.71
CA GLU A 67 14.20 1.61 0.80
C GLU A 67 13.19 2.34 -0.09
N LEU A 68 12.17 1.62 -0.54
CA LEU A 68 11.13 2.23 -1.36
C LEU A 68 10.39 3.32 -0.59
N ILE A 69 10.07 3.06 0.67
CA ILE A 69 9.40 4.07 1.52
C ILE A 69 10.27 5.31 1.66
N SER A 70 11.57 5.13 1.89
CA SER A 70 12.47 6.26 1.99
C SER A 70 12.48 7.08 0.71
N PHE A 71 12.46 6.40 -0.44
CA PHE A 71 12.39 7.09 -1.72
C PHE A 71 11.10 7.89 -1.86
N ILE A 72 9.98 7.28 -1.49
CA ILE A 72 8.68 7.94 -1.58
C ILE A 72 8.65 9.19 -0.71
N ARG A 73 9.16 9.10 0.51
CA ARG A 73 9.14 10.23 1.44
C ARG A 73 10.04 11.38 1.01
N LYS A 74 11.03 11.11 0.17
CA LYS A 74 11.91 12.16 -0.36
C LYS A 74 11.41 12.72 -1.68
N SER A 75 10.39 12.13 -2.26
CA SER A 75 9.86 12.57 -3.55
C SER A 75 8.86 13.70 -3.34
N GLU A 76 9.06 14.80 -4.03
CA GLU A 76 8.14 15.94 -3.91
C GLU A 76 6.71 15.56 -4.31
N SER A 77 6.58 14.71 -5.31
CA SER A 77 5.26 14.32 -5.82
C SER A 77 4.54 13.30 -4.95
N HIS A 78 5.28 12.54 -4.14
CA HIS A 78 4.69 11.40 -3.43
C HIS A 78 4.93 11.41 -1.92
N LYS A 79 5.59 12.42 -1.39
CA LYS A 79 6.00 12.40 0.02
C LYS A 79 4.83 12.33 1.01
N ALA A 80 3.65 12.68 0.57
CA ALA A 80 2.46 12.61 1.42
C ALA A 80 1.58 11.40 1.13
N THR A 81 1.96 10.56 0.16
CA THR A 81 1.17 9.39 -0.19
C THR A 81 1.21 8.36 0.94
N PRO A 82 0.07 7.88 1.43
CA PRO A 82 0.09 6.85 2.47
C PRO A 82 0.72 5.57 1.97
N VAL A 83 1.44 4.89 2.86
CA VAL A 83 2.11 3.62 2.54
C VAL A 83 1.70 2.58 3.57
N LEU A 84 1.23 1.43 3.09
CA LEU A 84 0.91 0.27 3.91
C LEU A 84 1.91 -0.82 3.63
N ILE A 85 2.60 -1.29 4.67
CA ILE A 85 3.50 -2.43 4.55
C ILE A 85 2.71 -3.71 4.77
N ILE A 86 2.93 -4.71 3.92
CA ILE A 86 2.44 -6.07 4.14
C ILE A 86 3.67 -6.98 4.23
N SER A 87 3.77 -7.78 5.28
CA SER A 87 5.00 -8.54 5.51
C SER A 87 4.74 -9.77 6.38
N THR A 88 5.58 -10.80 6.19
CA THR A 88 5.60 -11.94 7.10
C THR A 88 6.37 -11.63 8.37
N GLN A 89 7.10 -10.51 8.42
CA GLN A 89 7.89 -10.15 9.60
C GLN A 89 6.96 -9.56 10.65
N SER A 90 6.87 -10.26 11.79
CA SER A 90 5.89 -9.91 12.81
C SER A 90 6.49 -9.31 14.08
N SER A 91 7.80 -9.09 14.13
CA SER A 91 8.39 -8.55 15.36
C SER A 91 8.04 -7.08 15.51
N GLU A 92 7.93 -6.66 16.77
CA GLU A 92 7.67 -5.27 17.08
C GLU A 92 8.78 -4.37 16.54
N ARG A 93 10.01 -4.90 16.52
CA ARG A 93 11.14 -4.14 16.01
C ARG A 93 10.99 -3.82 14.52
N ASP A 94 10.58 -4.82 13.72
CA ASP A 94 10.39 -4.61 12.29
C ASP A 94 9.26 -3.64 12.03
N ARG A 95 8.17 -3.78 12.79
CA ARG A 95 7.03 -2.88 12.65
C ARG A 95 7.42 -1.45 13.00
N ALA A 96 8.11 -1.27 14.13
CA ALA A 96 8.54 0.06 14.56
C ALA A 96 9.48 0.70 13.54
N ARG A 97 10.36 -0.11 12.94
CA ARG A 97 11.28 0.40 11.92
C ARG A 97 10.53 0.89 10.69
N GLY A 98 9.56 0.09 10.21
CA GLY A 98 8.77 0.51 9.06
C GLY A 98 8.02 1.80 9.32
N LEU A 99 7.38 1.90 10.48
CA LEU A 99 6.64 3.11 10.81
C LEU A 99 7.56 4.31 10.98
N SER A 100 8.75 4.11 11.57
CA SER A 100 9.69 5.22 11.77
C SER A 100 10.24 5.75 10.45
N LEU A 101 10.27 4.93 9.40
CA LEU A 101 10.72 5.37 8.09
C LEU A 101 9.62 6.04 7.28
N GLY A 102 8.40 6.03 7.77
CA GLY A 102 7.32 6.77 7.15
C GLY A 102 6.15 5.94 6.67
N ALA A 103 6.10 4.64 7.01
CA ALA A 103 4.91 3.85 6.70
C ALA A 103 3.75 4.31 7.58
N ASN A 104 2.54 4.22 7.05
CA ASN A 104 1.34 4.64 7.76
C ASN A 104 0.59 3.45 8.36
N GLY A 105 0.91 2.24 7.93
CA GLY A 105 0.32 1.03 8.47
C GLY A 105 1.18 -0.17 8.19
N TYR A 106 0.86 -1.29 8.86
CA TYR A 106 1.65 -2.51 8.78
C TYR A 106 0.70 -3.69 9.00
N LEU A 107 0.62 -4.57 8.02
CA LEU A 107 -0.18 -5.78 8.13
C LEU A 107 0.72 -7.00 8.03
N ILE A 108 0.49 -7.96 8.91
CA ILE A 108 1.28 -9.19 8.96
C ILE A 108 0.57 -10.26 8.15
N LYS A 109 1.29 -10.88 7.22
CA LYS A 109 0.75 -11.99 6.42
C LYS A 109 0.72 -13.26 7.27
N PRO A 110 -0.28 -14.10 7.09
CA PRO A 110 -1.44 -13.94 6.21
C PRO A 110 -2.52 -13.09 6.88
N PHE A 111 -3.31 -12.42 6.07
CA PHE A 111 -4.45 -11.64 6.56
C PHE A 111 -5.65 -11.90 5.67
N SER A 112 -6.84 -11.63 6.20
CA SER A 112 -8.07 -11.82 5.43
C SER A 112 -8.31 -10.62 4.51
N PRO A 113 -9.12 -10.79 3.45
CA PRO A 113 -9.50 -9.65 2.62
C PRO A 113 -10.13 -8.52 3.43
N GLU A 114 -10.95 -8.86 4.42
CA GLU A 114 -11.63 -7.86 5.24
C GLU A 114 -10.66 -7.03 6.08
N VAL A 115 -9.63 -7.67 6.63
CA VAL A 115 -8.61 -6.96 7.40
C VAL A 115 -7.85 -6.00 6.50
N LEU A 116 -7.48 -6.45 5.30
CA LEU A 116 -6.81 -5.59 4.34
C LEU A 116 -7.70 -4.41 3.96
N GLN A 117 -8.95 -4.67 3.62
CA GLN A 117 -9.89 -3.63 3.21
C GLN A 117 -10.06 -2.58 4.30
N THR A 118 -10.22 -3.01 5.54
CA THR A 118 -10.39 -2.09 6.66
C THR A 118 -9.17 -1.20 6.83
N GLU A 119 -7.98 -1.80 6.75
CA GLU A 119 -6.75 -1.03 6.92
C GLU A 119 -6.56 -0.04 5.77
N VAL A 120 -6.86 -0.46 4.54
CA VAL A 120 -6.74 0.40 3.37
C VAL A 120 -7.64 1.63 3.51
N TRP A 121 -8.91 1.43 3.90
CA TRP A 121 -9.82 2.56 4.03
C TRP A 121 -9.44 3.47 5.18
N ARG A 122 -8.85 2.92 6.25
CA ARG A 122 -8.34 3.75 7.34
C ARG A 122 -7.24 4.69 6.87
N LEU A 123 -6.43 4.23 5.93
CA LEU A 123 -5.27 5.00 5.46
C LEU A 123 -5.58 5.96 4.32
N LEU A 124 -6.64 5.70 3.57
CA LEU A 124 -6.99 6.55 2.44
C LEU A 124 -7.48 7.91 2.94
N PRO A 125 -6.91 9.00 2.44
CA PRO A 125 -7.35 10.32 2.89
C PRO A 125 -8.83 10.57 2.65
N ASN A 126 -9.32 10.15 1.48
CA ASN A 126 -10.73 10.33 1.14
C ASN A 126 -11.61 9.28 1.80
N GLY A 127 -11.03 8.15 2.16
CA GLY A 127 -11.77 7.10 2.85
C GLY A 127 -12.29 7.56 4.18
N THR A 128 -11.47 8.28 4.94
CA THR A 128 -11.91 8.84 6.22
C THR A 128 -13.01 9.86 6.03
N ALA A 129 -12.86 10.73 5.05
CA ALA A 129 -13.86 11.74 4.78
C ALA A 129 -15.17 11.11 4.34
N GLN A 130 -15.08 10.06 3.55
CA GLN A 130 -16.28 9.38 3.09
C GLN A 130 -16.98 8.60 4.19
N ALA A 131 -16.21 8.12 5.12
CA ALA A 131 -16.78 7.40 6.24
C ALA A 131 -17.53 8.29 7.19
N LYS A 132 -17.33 9.61 7.13
CA LYS A 132 -18.07 10.51 7.88
C LYS A 132 -19.16 10.94 7.11
N PRO A 133 -20.26 10.64 7.39
CA PRO A 133 -21.32 11.17 6.64
C PRO A 133 -21.29 12.61 6.85
N HIS A 134 -20.48 13.15 7.08
CA HIS A 134 -20.35 14.34 7.20
C HIS A 134 -21.04 14.80 7.46
N GLY A 135 -20.89 14.20 7.72
CA GLY A 135 -21.37 14.76 8.01
C GLY A 135 -20.88 14.79 8.16
#